data_44c0aaf58dc50a6dfc49f382467f0eec
#
_entry.id   44c0aaf58dc50a6dfc49f382467f0eec
#
_cell.length_a   1.000
_cell.length_b   1.000
_cell.length_c   1.000
_cell.angle_alpha   90.00
_cell.angle_beta   90.00
_cell.angle_gamma   90.00
#
_symmetry.space_group_name_H-M   'P 1'
#
loop_
_entity.id
_entity.type
_entity.pdbx_description
1 polymer ?
#
loop_
_entity_poly.entity_id
_entity_poly.type
_entity_poly.pdbx_seq_one_letter_code
_entity_poly.pdbx_strand_id
1 'polypeptide(L)'
;RSLGALTIGVVTRPFTFEGRRRSNQAETGIAALRDEVDTLIVIPNDRLLSISDRNVSMLDAFKSADQVLLSGVQGITDLITTPGLINLDFADVKSVMQGAGSALMGIGSASGEDRAVKAAELAIASPLLEASIDGAHGVLLSIQGGSDLGLFEINEAARLVQEVAHPDANIIFGAVIDDALGDEARVTVIAAGFDAVNPETNSNASASAQPQRAQGSFGGSNAAAPASNGYGFNAPAAAPASTGAAGFDVDLPPVVEEAPARRDTLDVPDFLK
;
A
#
# COMPACT_ATOMS: atom_id res chain seq x y z
N ARG A 1 10.12 6.42 -15.50
CA ARG A 1 9.40 7.68 -15.75
C ARG A 1 10.13 8.57 -16.76
N SER A 2 11.44 8.80 -16.61
CA SER A 2 12.24 9.61 -17.57
C SER A 2 12.19 9.11 -19.03
N LEU A 3 11.94 7.83 -19.26
CA LEU A 3 11.75 7.20 -20.57
C LEU A 3 10.30 7.27 -21.10
N GLY A 4 9.38 7.90 -20.37
CA GLY A 4 7.95 7.94 -20.70
C GLY A 4 7.21 6.61 -20.45
N ALA A 5 7.85 5.65 -19.77
CA ALA A 5 7.23 4.40 -19.38
C ALA A 5 6.33 4.59 -18.15
N LEU A 6 5.17 3.91 -18.12
CA LEU A 6 4.35 3.78 -16.95
C LEU A 6 5.15 3.08 -15.84
N THR A 7 5.24 3.72 -14.69
CA THR A 7 6.03 3.24 -13.57
C THR A 7 5.14 3.01 -12.36
N ILE A 8 4.96 1.76 -11.96
CA ILE A 8 4.16 1.37 -10.80
C ILE A 8 5.10 0.82 -9.73
N GLY A 9 5.03 1.38 -8.52
CA GLY A 9 5.74 0.86 -7.35
C GLY A 9 4.81 -0.02 -6.52
N VAL A 10 5.28 -1.19 -6.11
CA VAL A 10 4.57 -2.06 -5.16
C VAL A 10 5.51 -2.32 -3.98
N VAL A 11 5.11 -1.89 -2.80
CA VAL A 11 5.95 -1.96 -1.59
C VAL A 11 5.12 -2.37 -0.38
N THR A 12 5.78 -2.90 0.65
CA THR A 12 5.15 -3.19 1.93
C THR A 12 5.60 -2.20 3.01
N ARG A 13 4.73 -1.93 3.97
CA ARG A 13 5.10 -1.34 5.26
C ARG A 13 5.56 -2.44 6.21
N PRO A 14 6.63 -2.23 6.98
CA PRO A 14 7.09 -3.22 7.96
C PRO A 14 6.04 -3.49 9.03
N PHE A 15 6.11 -4.67 9.62
CA PHE A 15 5.28 -5.01 10.77
C PHE A 15 5.60 -4.12 11.97
N THR A 16 4.61 -3.84 12.80
CA THR A 16 4.79 -3.02 14.02
C THR A 16 5.83 -3.60 14.97
N PHE A 17 5.95 -4.94 15.06
CA PHE A 17 6.95 -5.60 15.91
C PHE A 17 8.40 -5.40 15.44
N GLU A 18 8.64 -4.99 14.19
CA GLU A 18 9.98 -4.66 13.68
C GLU A 18 10.52 -3.33 14.24
N GLY A 19 9.69 -2.54 14.89
CA GLY A 19 10.04 -1.37 15.66
C GLY A 19 9.92 -0.04 14.92
N ARG A 20 9.73 1.03 15.72
CA ARG A 20 9.44 2.39 15.24
C ARG A 20 10.50 2.97 14.30
N ARG A 21 11.79 2.64 14.53
CA ARG A 21 12.86 3.16 13.68
C ARG A 21 12.70 2.67 12.24
N ARG A 22 12.38 1.38 12.07
CA ARG A 22 12.18 0.77 10.76
C ARG A 22 10.92 1.31 10.08
N SER A 23 9.84 1.48 10.85
CA SER A 23 8.61 2.10 10.37
C SER A 23 8.83 3.54 9.86
N ASN A 24 9.51 4.39 10.63
CA ASN A 24 9.81 5.76 10.20
C ASN A 24 10.71 5.81 8.96
N GLN A 25 11.68 4.90 8.85
CA GLN A 25 12.52 4.79 7.67
C GLN A 25 11.73 4.37 6.44
N ALA A 26 10.78 3.43 6.59
CA ALA A 26 9.88 3.01 5.54
C ALA A 26 8.97 4.15 5.07
N GLU A 27 8.36 4.91 5.98
CA GLU A 27 7.52 6.07 5.62
C GLU A 27 8.31 7.13 4.84
N THR A 28 9.55 7.41 5.24
CA THR A 28 10.43 8.33 4.49
C THR A 28 10.71 7.80 3.09
N GLY A 29 10.98 6.49 2.95
CA GLY A 29 11.20 5.85 1.66
C GLY A 29 9.95 5.84 0.78
N ILE A 30 8.77 5.56 1.35
CA ILE A 30 7.48 5.59 0.67
C ILE A 30 7.18 6.99 0.13
N ALA A 31 7.39 8.03 0.95
CA ALA A 31 7.19 9.42 0.53
C ALA A 31 8.09 9.78 -0.66
N ALA A 32 9.39 9.45 -0.58
CA ALA A 32 10.34 9.71 -1.66
C ALA A 32 9.99 8.92 -2.94
N LEU A 33 9.56 7.66 -2.81
CA LEU A 33 9.21 6.82 -3.95
C LEU A 33 7.93 7.30 -4.64
N ARG A 34 6.96 7.82 -3.89
CA ARG A 34 5.70 8.36 -4.43
C ARG A 34 5.94 9.46 -5.48
N ASP A 35 6.93 10.31 -5.27
CA ASP A 35 7.25 11.41 -6.19
C ASP A 35 7.91 10.91 -7.50
N GLU A 36 8.49 9.71 -7.47
CA GLU A 36 9.23 9.12 -8.60
C GLU A 36 8.41 8.16 -9.46
N VAL A 37 7.26 7.67 -8.97
CA VAL A 37 6.40 6.72 -9.70
C VAL A 37 5.09 7.36 -10.16
N ASP A 38 4.39 6.71 -11.09
CA ASP A 38 3.06 7.15 -11.53
C ASP A 38 1.98 6.68 -10.55
N THR A 39 2.14 5.46 -10.02
CA THR A 39 1.27 4.86 -9.02
C THR A 39 2.09 4.11 -7.99
N LEU A 40 1.76 4.27 -6.71
CA LEU A 40 2.39 3.57 -5.61
C LEU A 40 1.35 2.75 -4.83
N ILE A 41 1.49 1.44 -4.87
CA ILE A 41 0.70 0.49 -4.07
C ILE A 41 1.49 0.21 -2.79
N VAL A 42 0.89 0.52 -1.65
CA VAL A 42 1.50 0.29 -0.33
C VAL A 42 0.69 -0.75 0.43
N ILE A 43 1.31 -1.86 0.78
CA ILE A 43 0.68 -2.97 1.49
C ILE A 43 1.09 -2.92 2.96
N PRO A 44 0.14 -2.69 3.89
CA PRO A 44 0.45 -2.68 5.32
C PRO A 44 0.57 -4.11 5.84
N ASN A 45 1.79 -4.56 6.20
CA ASN A 45 2.03 -5.92 6.66
C ASN A 45 1.21 -6.28 7.92
N ASP A 46 0.93 -5.32 8.80
CA ASP A 46 0.10 -5.56 10.00
C ASP A 46 -1.32 -6.03 9.64
N ARG A 47 -1.84 -5.65 8.47
CA ARG A 47 -3.15 -6.09 7.99
C ARG A 47 -3.14 -7.56 7.58
N LEU A 48 -1.98 -8.08 7.17
CA LEU A 48 -1.83 -9.50 6.85
C LEU A 48 -1.98 -10.38 8.10
N LEU A 49 -1.57 -9.87 9.27
CA LEU A 49 -1.76 -10.58 10.54
C LEU A 49 -3.25 -10.69 10.91
N SER A 50 -4.09 -9.75 10.46
CA SER A 50 -5.53 -9.80 10.75
C SER A 50 -6.29 -10.86 9.96
N ILE A 51 -5.75 -11.30 8.82
CA ILE A 51 -6.29 -12.37 7.99
C ILE A 51 -5.60 -13.72 8.23
N SER A 52 -4.49 -13.73 8.96
CA SER A 52 -3.74 -14.93 9.30
C SER A 52 -4.25 -15.57 10.60
N ASP A 53 -3.99 -16.87 10.77
CA ASP A 53 -4.25 -17.54 12.02
C ASP A 53 -3.44 -16.97 13.18
N ARG A 54 -4.01 -16.97 14.39
CA ARG A 54 -3.34 -16.47 15.62
C ARG A 54 -2.02 -17.15 15.94
N ASN A 55 -1.79 -18.34 15.40
CA ASN A 55 -0.59 -19.14 15.61
C ASN A 55 0.40 -19.04 14.44
N VAL A 56 0.25 -18.06 13.55
CA VAL A 56 1.16 -17.87 12.41
C VAL A 56 2.58 -17.64 12.93
N SER A 57 3.55 -18.34 12.35
CA SER A 57 4.95 -18.12 12.67
C SER A 57 5.44 -16.81 12.02
N MET A 58 6.51 -16.22 12.58
CA MET A 58 7.14 -15.05 11.97
C MET A 58 7.56 -15.30 10.52
N LEU A 59 8.10 -16.49 10.23
CA LEU A 59 8.51 -16.86 8.88
C LEU A 59 7.31 -16.91 7.92
N ASP A 60 6.18 -17.44 8.37
CA ASP A 60 4.99 -17.54 7.54
C ASP A 60 4.32 -16.16 7.35
N ALA A 61 4.41 -15.28 8.33
CA ALA A 61 3.98 -13.88 8.17
C ALA A 61 4.77 -13.17 7.07
N PHE A 62 6.09 -13.35 7.01
CA PHE A 62 6.90 -12.80 5.91
C PHE A 62 6.59 -13.45 4.56
N LYS A 63 6.39 -14.77 4.51
CA LYS A 63 5.95 -15.46 3.28
C LYS A 63 4.60 -14.94 2.79
N SER A 64 3.67 -14.65 3.70
CA SER A 64 2.38 -14.06 3.34
C SER A 64 2.56 -12.68 2.72
N ALA A 65 3.47 -11.85 3.25
CA ALA A 65 3.80 -10.55 2.66
C ALA A 65 4.40 -10.70 1.25
N ASP A 66 5.33 -11.64 1.06
CA ASP A 66 5.92 -11.94 -0.24
C ASP A 66 4.85 -12.41 -1.25
N GLN A 67 3.94 -13.28 -0.80
CA GLN A 67 2.84 -13.79 -1.64
C GLN A 67 1.89 -12.68 -2.09
N VAL A 68 1.55 -11.75 -1.21
CA VAL A 68 0.68 -10.61 -1.53
C VAL A 68 1.38 -9.65 -2.50
N LEU A 69 2.68 -9.38 -2.32
CA LEU A 69 3.46 -8.61 -3.29
C LEU A 69 3.46 -9.26 -4.67
N LEU A 70 3.71 -10.57 -4.71
CA LEU A 70 3.70 -11.34 -5.95
C LEU A 70 2.33 -11.26 -6.63
N SER A 71 1.25 -11.52 -5.88
CA SER A 71 -0.12 -11.46 -6.40
C SER A 71 -0.48 -10.05 -6.91
N GLY A 72 -0.01 -9.00 -6.25
CA GLY A 72 -0.21 -7.62 -6.70
C GLY A 72 0.47 -7.32 -8.03
N VAL A 73 1.72 -7.75 -8.19
CA VAL A 73 2.45 -7.59 -9.45
C VAL A 73 1.83 -8.44 -10.55
N GLN A 74 1.53 -9.72 -10.26
CA GLN A 74 0.90 -10.63 -11.21
C GLN A 74 -0.49 -10.13 -11.64
N GLY A 75 -1.31 -9.66 -10.71
CA GLY A 75 -2.65 -9.13 -11.01
C GLY A 75 -2.65 -8.00 -12.06
N ILE A 76 -1.58 -7.24 -12.16
CA ILE A 76 -1.41 -6.21 -13.19
C ILE A 76 -0.77 -6.80 -14.44
N THR A 77 0.30 -7.58 -14.27
CA THR A 77 1.11 -8.08 -15.39
C THR A 77 0.31 -9.07 -16.24
N ASP A 78 -0.39 -10.00 -15.60
CA ASP A 78 -1.15 -11.05 -16.29
C ASP A 78 -2.27 -10.47 -17.15
N LEU A 79 -2.91 -9.39 -16.70
CA LEU A 79 -3.93 -8.69 -17.51
C LEU A 79 -3.39 -8.16 -18.84
N ILE A 80 -2.10 -7.83 -18.90
CA ILE A 80 -1.45 -7.26 -20.07
C ILE A 80 -0.78 -8.33 -20.93
N THR A 81 -0.18 -9.34 -20.29
CA THR A 81 0.74 -10.29 -20.95
C THR A 81 0.12 -11.65 -21.23
N THR A 82 -0.89 -12.04 -20.44
CA THR A 82 -1.48 -13.38 -20.50
C THR A 82 -2.77 -13.35 -21.30
N PRO A 83 -2.90 -14.13 -22.39
CA PRO A 83 -4.17 -14.25 -23.09
C PRO A 83 -5.26 -14.81 -22.19
N GLY A 84 -6.39 -14.10 -22.11
CA GLY A 84 -7.54 -14.48 -21.28
C GLY A 84 -8.85 -14.44 -22.03
N LEU A 85 -9.95 -14.65 -21.33
CA LEU A 85 -11.30 -14.52 -21.86
C LEU A 85 -11.66 -13.06 -22.19
N ILE A 86 -11.18 -12.14 -21.34
CA ILE A 86 -11.33 -10.70 -21.52
C ILE A 86 -9.94 -10.09 -21.39
N ASN A 87 -9.42 -9.61 -22.51
CA ASN A 87 -8.10 -9.02 -22.59
C ASN A 87 -8.20 -7.51 -22.47
N LEU A 88 -7.26 -6.96 -21.72
CA LEU A 88 -7.05 -5.52 -21.63
C LEU A 88 -5.86 -5.11 -22.50
N ASP A 89 -5.95 -3.96 -23.13
CA ASP A 89 -4.79 -3.37 -23.75
C ASP A 89 -3.98 -2.53 -22.73
N PHE A 90 -2.73 -2.27 -23.08
CA PHE A 90 -1.86 -1.47 -22.22
C PHE A 90 -2.37 -0.02 -22.04
N ALA A 91 -3.11 0.51 -23.03
CA ALA A 91 -3.63 1.87 -22.95
C ALA A 91 -4.71 2.00 -21.88
N ASP A 92 -5.54 0.97 -21.70
CA ASP A 92 -6.55 0.92 -20.64
C ASP A 92 -5.92 0.94 -19.26
N VAL A 93 -4.97 0.03 -19.01
CA VAL A 93 -4.23 -0.01 -17.73
C VAL A 93 -3.51 1.32 -17.47
N LYS A 94 -2.91 1.89 -18.51
CA LYS A 94 -2.24 3.18 -18.42
C LYS A 94 -3.20 4.30 -18.06
N SER A 95 -4.43 4.32 -18.60
CA SER A 95 -5.43 5.36 -18.32
C SER A 95 -5.83 5.42 -16.84
N VAL A 96 -5.85 4.28 -16.14
CA VAL A 96 -6.17 4.19 -14.71
C VAL A 96 -4.96 4.47 -13.82
N MET A 97 -3.76 4.02 -14.24
CA MET A 97 -2.58 4.02 -13.38
C MET A 97 -1.67 5.22 -13.58
N GLN A 98 -1.75 5.95 -14.71
CA GLN A 98 -0.84 7.05 -14.97
C GLN A 98 -1.19 8.27 -14.10
N GLY A 99 -0.25 8.66 -13.22
CA GLY A 99 -0.43 9.81 -12.33
C GLY A 99 -1.49 9.60 -11.24
N ALA A 100 -1.89 8.36 -10.97
CA ALA A 100 -2.90 8.03 -9.98
C ALA A 100 -2.43 8.22 -8.53
N GLY A 101 -1.11 8.40 -8.30
CA GLY A 101 -0.57 8.62 -6.97
C GLY A 101 -0.66 7.39 -6.08
N SER A 102 -1.42 7.46 -5.00
CA SER A 102 -1.63 6.32 -4.09
C SER A 102 -2.66 5.34 -4.62
N ALA A 103 -2.35 4.05 -4.49
CA ALA A 103 -3.30 2.98 -4.79
C ALA A 103 -3.31 1.93 -3.67
N LEU A 104 -4.47 1.31 -3.50
CA LEU A 104 -4.73 0.24 -2.55
C LEU A 104 -5.10 -1.03 -3.31
N MET A 105 -4.87 -2.17 -2.69
CA MET A 105 -5.11 -3.46 -3.31
C MET A 105 -5.87 -4.39 -2.37
N GLY A 106 -6.88 -5.08 -2.89
CA GLY A 106 -7.56 -6.17 -2.23
C GLY A 106 -7.41 -7.45 -3.03
N ILE A 107 -7.28 -8.57 -2.35
CA ILE A 107 -7.18 -9.89 -2.94
C ILE A 107 -8.18 -10.80 -2.24
N GLY A 108 -8.91 -11.57 -3.01
CA GLY A 108 -9.80 -12.62 -2.53
C GLY A 108 -9.66 -13.88 -3.37
N SER A 109 -9.78 -15.03 -2.75
CA SER A 109 -9.78 -16.32 -3.41
C SER A 109 -10.91 -17.18 -2.84
N ALA A 110 -11.62 -17.91 -3.71
CA ALA A 110 -12.65 -18.84 -3.31
C ALA A 110 -12.75 -20.00 -4.29
N SER A 111 -13.26 -21.13 -3.82
CA SER A 111 -13.47 -22.34 -4.61
C SER A 111 -14.93 -22.78 -4.56
N GLY A 112 -15.35 -23.59 -5.52
CA GLY A 112 -16.67 -24.17 -5.60
C GLY A 112 -17.72 -23.25 -6.26
N GLU A 113 -18.99 -23.44 -5.89
CA GLU A 113 -20.11 -22.67 -6.46
C GLU A 113 -20.02 -21.18 -6.07
N ASP A 114 -20.29 -20.28 -7.02
CA ASP A 114 -20.18 -18.82 -6.88
C ASP A 114 -18.77 -18.33 -6.49
N ARG A 115 -17.74 -19.07 -6.85
CA ARG A 115 -16.34 -18.81 -6.47
C ARG A 115 -15.86 -17.40 -6.86
N ALA A 116 -16.20 -16.92 -8.05
CA ALA A 116 -15.80 -15.60 -8.51
C ALA A 116 -16.47 -14.47 -7.72
N VAL A 117 -17.75 -14.63 -7.38
CA VAL A 117 -18.49 -13.66 -6.55
C VAL A 117 -17.95 -13.63 -5.14
N LYS A 118 -17.75 -14.80 -4.52
CA LYS A 118 -17.16 -14.90 -3.17
C LYS A 118 -15.74 -14.34 -3.12
N ALA A 119 -14.93 -14.60 -4.15
CA ALA A 119 -13.60 -14.04 -4.27
C ALA A 119 -13.64 -12.51 -4.41
N ALA A 120 -14.58 -11.95 -5.16
CA ALA A 120 -14.79 -10.52 -5.28
C ALA A 120 -15.23 -9.89 -3.95
N GLU A 121 -16.16 -10.51 -3.23
CA GLU A 121 -16.57 -10.08 -1.88
C GLU A 121 -15.37 -10.03 -0.92
N LEU A 122 -14.55 -11.08 -0.90
CA LEU A 122 -13.35 -11.14 -0.07
C LEU A 122 -12.31 -10.10 -0.48
N ALA A 123 -12.17 -9.82 -1.78
CA ALA A 123 -11.26 -8.81 -2.28
C ALA A 123 -11.69 -7.40 -1.84
N ILE A 124 -12.99 -7.08 -1.94
CA ILE A 124 -13.56 -5.78 -1.52
C ILE A 124 -13.49 -5.62 0.00
N ALA A 125 -13.80 -6.69 0.75
CA ALA A 125 -13.75 -6.71 2.21
C ALA A 125 -12.31 -6.88 2.76
N SER A 126 -11.31 -6.94 1.88
CA SER A 126 -9.92 -7.19 2.29
C SER A 126 -9.41 -6.10 3.22
N PRO A 127 -8.82 -6.45 4.38
CA PRO A 127 -8.18 -5.48 5.27
C PRO A 127 -7.00 -4.72 4.62
N LEU A 128 -6.50 -5.19 3.49
CA LEU A 128 -5.45 -4.51 2.71
C LEU A 128 -5.95 -3.24 2.03
N LEU A 129 -7.27 -3.12 1.79
CA LEU A 129 -7.94 -1.89 1.41
C LEU A 129 -8.19 -1.07 2.69
N GLU A 130 -7.21 -0.24 3.08
CA GLU A 130 -7.33 0.61 4.29
C GLU A 130 -8.43 1.65 4.19
N ALA A 131 -8.82 2.03 2.97
CA ALA A 131 -9.90 2.96 2.66
C ALA A 131 -11.00 2.25 1.87
N SER A 132 -12.18 2.84 1.85
CA SER A 132 -13.28 2.34 1.01
C SER A 132 -12.96 2.56 -0.47
N ILE A 133 -13.34 1.62 -1.33
CA ILE A 133 -13.17 1.70 -2.78
C ILE A 133 -13.94 2.90 -3.38
N ASP A 134 -15.00 3.36 -2.70
CA ASP A 134 -15.85 4.47 -3.16
C ASP A 134 -15.10 5.81 -3.30
N GLY A 135 -13.92 5.96 -2.67
CA GLY A 135 -13.03 7.10 -2.85
C GLY A 135 -12.09 7.01 -4.06
N ALA A 136 -12.04 5.88 -4.76
CA ALA A 136 -11.14 5.68 -5.88
C ALA A 136 -11.76 6.20 -7.19
N HIS A 137 -10.98 6.95 -7.97
CA HIS A 137 -11.38 7.39 -9.32
C HIS A 137 -11.04 6.39 -10.41
N GLY A 138 -10.17 5.42 -10.14
CA GLY A 138 -9.80 4.34 -11.03
C GLY A 138 -9.79 3.00 -10.32
N VAL A 139 -10.36 1.98 -10.94
CA VAL A 139 -10.36 0.62 -10.42
C VAL A 139 -9.92 -0.35 -11.50
N LEU A 140 -8.91 -1.14 -11.19
CA LEU A 140 -8.46 -2.26 -12.02
C LEU A 140 -8.87 -3.56 -11.35
N LEU A 141 -9.64 -4.39 -12.05
CA LEU A 141 -10.15 -5.65 -11.58
C LEU A 141 -9.56 -6.80 -12.40
N SER A 142 -8.82 -7.67 -11.76
CA SER A 142 -8.28 -8.91 -12.34
C SER A 142 -9.03 -10.11 -11.78
N ILE A 143 -9.64 -10.90 -12.66
CA ILE A 143 -10.32 -12.14 -12.31
C ILE A 143 -9.52 -13.28 -12.94
N GLN A 144 -9.06 -14.21 -12.12
CA GLN A 144 -8.27 -15.37 -12.54
C GLN A 144 -8.99 -16.66 -12.13
N GLY A 145 -8.97 -17.65 -12.98
CA GLY A 145 -9.53 -18.97 -12.69
C GLY A 145 -9.16 -19.99 -13.74
N GLY A 146 -9.52 -21.24 -13.52
CA GLY A 146 -9.31 -22.31 -14.49
C GLY A 146 -10.09 -22.11 -15.79
N SER A 147 -9.84 -22.98 -16.77
CA SER A 147 -10.51 -22.95 -18.07
C SER A 147 -12.03 -23.19 -18.02
N ASP A 148 -12.55 -23.59 -16.87
CA ASP A 148 -13.96 -23.74 -16.56
C ASP A 148 -14.64 -22.47 -16.03
N LEU A 149 -13.90 -21.36 -15.88
CA LEU A 149 -14.42 -20.07 -15.42
C LEU A 149 -15.47 -19.52 -16.39
N GLY A 150 -16.71 -19.38 -15.91
CA GLY A 150 -17.84 -18.98 -16.73
C GLY A 150 -17.96 -17.46 -16.90
N LEU A 151 -18.46 -17.04 -18.07
CA LEU A 151 -18.71 -15.61 -18.35
C LEU A 151 -19.72 -14.98 -17.37
N PHE A 152 -20.71 -15.76 -16.91
CA PHE A 152 -21.70 -15.29 -15.92
C PHE A 152 -21.05 -15.01 -14.57
N GLU A 153 -20.17 -15.91 -14.11
CA GLU A 153 -19.43 -15.71 -12.85
C GLU A 153 -18.55 -14.44 -12.90
N ILE A 154 -17.88 -14.20 -14.04
CA ILE A 154 -17.07 -13.00 -14.27
C ILE A 154 -17.96 -11.74 -14.22
N ASN A 155 -19.10 -11.77 -14.89
CA ASN A 155 -20.01 -10.62 -14.94
C ASN A 155 -20.60 -10.28 -13.56
N GLU A 156 -20.99 -11.29 -12.78
CA GLU A 156 -21.52 -11.08 -11.42
C GLU A 156 -20.44 -10.52 -10.48
N ALA A 157 -19.21 -11.06 -10.53
CA ALA A 157 -18.09 -10.54 -9.78
C ALA A 157 -17.74 -9.08 -10.14
N ALA A 158 -17.73 -8.75 -11.44
CA ALA A 158 -17.49 -7.39 -11.91
C ALA A 158 -18.58 -6.41 -11.48
N ARG A 159 -19.85 -6.85 -11.54
CA ARG A 159 -20.99 -6.06 -11.09
C ARG A 159 -20.91 -5.73 -9.61
N LEU A 160 -20.52 -6.68 -8.77
CA LEU A 160 -20.36 -6.47 -7.34
C LEU A 160 -19.33 -5.37 -7.04
N VAL A 161 -18.20 -5.38 -7.76
CA VAL A 161 -17.18 -4.34 -7.62
C VAL A 161 -17.71 -2.98 -8.08
N GLN A 162 -18.47 -2.93 -9.16
CA GLN A 162 -19.11 -1.70 -9.66
C GLN A 162 -20.09 -1.09 -8.66
N GLU A 163 -20.85 -1.92 -7.95
CA GLU A 163 -21.84 -1.45 -6.96
C GLU A 163 -21.18 -0.76 -5.76
N VAL A 164 -19.93 -1.11 -5.44
CA VAL A 164 -19.19 -0.57 -4.30
C VAL A 164 -18.25 0.58 -4.68
N ALA A 165 -17.86 0.65 -5.96
CA ALA A 165 -16.99 1.70 -6.47
C ALA A 165 -17.71 3.05 -6.61
N HIS A 166 -16.94 4.15 -6.70
CA HIS A 166 -17.51 5.46 -6.97
C HIS A 166 -18.28 5.47 -8.30
N PRO A 167 -19.46 6.11 -8.40
CA PRO A 167 -20.26 6.15 -9.63
C PRO A 167 -19.51 6.67 -10.86
N ASP A 168 -18.57 7.59 -10.65
CA ASP A 168 -17.75 8.18 -11.72
C ASP A 168 -16.38 7.49 -11.87
N ALA A 169 -16.15 6.36 -11.17
CA ALA A 169 -14.89 5.63 -11.28
C ALA A 169 -14.72 5.00 -12.66
N ASN A 170 -13.53 5.12 -13.21
CA ASN A 170 -13.13 4.37 -14.40
C ASN A 170 -12.77 2.94 -14.00
N ILE A 171 -13.67 1.99 -14.25
CA ILE A 171 -13.50 0.58 -13.89
C ILE A 171 -13.09 -0.21 -15.10
N ILE A 172 -11.93 -0.82 -15.02
CA ILE A 172 -11.36 -1.68 -16.07
C ILE A 172 -11.23 -3.08 -15.51
N PHE A 173 -11.74 -4.07 -16.20
CA PHE A 173 -11.67 -5.45 -15.77
C PHE A 173 -11.16 -6.38 -16.87
N GLY A 174 -10.40 -7.39 -16.47
CA GLY A 174 -9.95 -8.47 -17.34
C GLY A 174 -10.08 -9.82 -16.66
N ALA A 175 -10.20 -10.85 -17.46
CA ALA A 175 -10.31 -12.23 -17.01
C ALA A 175 -9.24 -13.08 -17.66
N VAL A 176 -8.38 -13.66 -16.84
CA VAL A 176 -7.22 -14.47 -17.24
C VAL A 176 -7.46 -15.93 -16.87
N ILE A 177 -7.14 -16.83 -17.78
CA ILE A 177 -7.19 -18.27 -17.53
C ILE A 177 -5.86 -18.73 -16.94
N ASP A 178 -5.93 -19.32 -15.76
CA ASP A 178 -4.81 -19.97 -15.08
C ASP A 178 -5.24 -21.34 -14.55
N ASP A 179 -4.95 -22.37 -15.32
CA ASP A 179 -5.32 -23.76 -14.98
C ASP A 179 -4.59 -24.29 -13.72
N ALA A 180 -3.54 -23.58 -13.25
CA ALA A 180 -2.89 -23.95 -11.99
C ALA A 180 -3.78 -23.67 -10.76
N LEU A 181 -4.80 -22.83 -10.90
CA LEU A 181 -5.78 -22.56 -9.84
C LEU A 181 -6.83 -23.68 -9.68
N GLY A 182 -6.97 -24.57 -10.68
CA GLY A 182 -7.98 -25.61 -10.66
C GLY A 182 -9.40 -25.05 -10.54
N ASP A 183 -10.13 -25.43 -9.50
CA ASP A 183 -11.50 -24.94 -9.21
C ASP A 183 -11.52 -23.66 -8.34
N GLU A 184 -10.37 -23.07 -8.06
CA GLU A 184 -10.26 -21.78 -7.35
C GLU A 184 -10.42 -20.62 -8.34
N ALA A 185 -11.17 -19.60 -7.91
CA ALA A 185 -11.14 -18.28 -8.55
C ALA A 185 -10.42 -17.29 -7.65
N ARG A 186 -9.58 -16.46 -8.24
CA ARG A 186 -8.87 -15.36 -7.57
C ARG A 186 -9.28 -14.04 -8.16
N VAL A 187 -9.61 -13.11 -7.29
CA VAL A 187 -9.97 -11.73 -7.67
C VAL A 187 -9.00 -10.78 -7.02
N THR A 188 -8.37 -9.95 -7.83
CA THR A 188 -7.51 -8.85 -7.37
C THR A 188 -8.15 -7.53 -7.78
N VAL A 189 -8.42 -6.66 -6.81
CA VAL A 189 -8.94 -5.32 -7.01
C VAL A 189 -7.85 -4.32 -6.67
N ILE A 190 -7.53 -3.42 -7.59
CA ILE A 190 -6.61 -2.32 -7.36
C ILE A 190 -7.39 -1.02 -7.53
N ALA A 191 -7.53 -0.29 -6.44
CA ALA A 191 -8.21 1.00 -6.37
C ALA A 191 -7.17 2.11 -6.35
N ALA A 192 -7.29 3.07 -7.25
CA ALA A 192 -6.29 4.12 -7.46
C ALA A 192 -6.93 5.50 -7.59
N GLY A 193 -6.15 6.55 -7.43
CA GLY A 193 -6.62 7.93 -7.62
C GLY A 193 -7.36 8.49 -6.41
N PHE A 194 -7.03 8.08 -5.21
CA PHE A 194 -7.59 8.63 -3.96
C PHE A 194 -7.17 10.09 -3.70
N ASP A 195 -6.02 10.49 -4.22
CA ASP A 195 -5.42 11.81 -3.98
C ASP A 195 -5.98 12.92 -4.90
N ALA A 196 -6.92 12.59 -5.79
CA ALA A 196 -7.52 13.54 -6.73
C ALA A 196 -8.52 14.53 -6.08
N VAL A 197 -8.84 14.36 -4.81
CA VAL A 197 -9.57 15.36 -4.01
C VAL A 197 -8.60 16.49 -3.68
N ASN A 198 -8.54 17.51 -4.56
CA ASN A 198 -7.75 18.72 -4.36
C ASN A 198 -7.99 19.30 -2.96
N PRO A 199 -6.94 19.43 -2.11
CA PRO A 199 -7.09 20.16 -0.85
C PRO A 199 -7.32 21.67 -1.06
N GLU A 200 -7.28 22.18 -2.30
CA GLU A 200 -7.42 23.60 -2.59
C GLU A 200 -8.88 24.12 -2.59
N THR A 201 -9.90 23.24 -2.62
CA THR A 201 -11.30 23.68 -2.54
C THR A 201 -11.82 23.89 -1.11
N ASN A 202 -11.07 23.45 -0.08
CA ASN A 202 -11.51 23.63 1.31
C ASN A 202 -10.89 24.84 2.03
N SER A 203 -9.99 25.59 1.39
CA SER A 203 -9.43 26.82 1.96
C SER A 203 -10.30 28.07 1.73
N ASN A 204 -11.33 28.00 0.88
CA ASN A 204 -12.20 29.13 0.58
C ASN A 204 -13.54 29.16 1.36
N ALA A 205 -13.84 28.16 2.18
CA ALA A 205 -15.04 28.16 3.01
C ALA A 205 -14.88 28.84 4.39
N SER A 206 -13.65 29.23 4.76
CA SER A 206 -13.39 29.87 6.07
C SER A 206 -12.99 31.35 6.00
N ALA A 207 -13.03 31.98 4.81
CA ALA A 207 -12.57 33.36 4.63
C ALA A 207 -13.70 34.39 4.40
N SER A 208 -14.96 34.10 4.74
CA SER A 208 -16.07 35.06 4.63
C SER A 208 -16.86 35.27 5.93
N ALA A 209 -16.16 35.42 7.03
CA ALA A 209 -16.74 36.01 8.25
C ALA A 209 -15.80 37.13 8.73
N GLN A 210 -15.78 38.26 8.02
CA GLN A 210 -15.31 39.53 8.59
C GLN A 210 -16.41 40.09 9.48
N PRO A 211 -16.17 40.36 10.77
CA PRO A 211 -17.07 41.17 11.55
C PRO A 211 -16.88 42.64 11.16
N GLN A 212 -17.94 43.23 10.63
CA GLN A 212 -18.06 44.68 10.42
C GLN A 212 -17.75 45.41 11.76
N ARG A 213 -16.72 46.25 11.69
CA ARG A 213 -16.42 47.26 12.71
C ARG A 213 -17.52 48.31 12.72
N ALA A 214 -18.35 48.31 13.74
CA ALA A 214 -19.13 49.45 14.11
C ALA A 214 -18.20 50.51 14.71
N GLN A 215 -18.16 51.71 14.05
CA GLN A 215 -17.61 52.93 14.61
C GLN A 215 -18.57 53.46 15.68
N GLY A 216 -18.05 53.57 16.90
CA GLY A 216 -18.72 54.31 17.98
C GLY A 216 -17.67 55.00 18.82
N SER A 217 -17.61 56.32 18.68
CA SER A 217 -16.74 57.28 19.37
C SER A 217 -17.21 57.47 20.83
N PHE A 218 -16.30 58.01 21.67
CA PHE A 218 -16.34 58.70 22.97
C PHE A 218 -15.57 57.93 24.05
N GLY A 219 -14.42 58.43 24.52
CA GLY A 219 -14.25 59.53 25.39
C GLY A 219 -13.80 59.09 26.76
N GLY A 220 -12.61 59.51 27.22
CA GLY A 220 -12.40 59.87 28.61
C GLY A 220 -11.59 58.91 29.53
N SER A 221 -10.37 59.36 29.79
CA SER A 221 -9.71 59.54 31.11
C SER A 221 -9.24 58.32 31.96
N ASN A 222 -7.94 58.31 32.11
CA ASN A 222 -7.17 58.33 33.39
C ASN A 222 -7.21 57.16 34.39
N ALA A 223 -5.99 56.78 34.69
CA ALA A 223 -5.39 56.55 35.99
C ALA A 223 -4.99 55.13 36.39
N ALA A 224 -3.69 55.07 36.65
CA ALA A 224 -3.02 54.39 37.75
C ALA A 224 -2.82 52.87 37.72
N ALA A 225 -1.54 52.50 37.56
CA ALA A 225 -0.98 51.31 38.18
C ALA A 225 -1.00 51.42 39.73
N PRO A 226 -0.87 50.32 40.48
CA PRO A 226 0.47 49.81 40.80
C PRO A 226 0.60 48.29 40.98
N ALA A 227 1.81 47.84 40.66
CA ALA A 227 2.78 47.02 41.45
C ALA A 227 2.38 45.71 42.12
N SER A 228 3.26 44.76 41.80
CA SER A 228 3.98 43.83 42.70
C SER A 228 3.34 42.49 43.07
N ASN A 229 4.09 41.49 42.77
CA ASN A 229 4.73 40.39 43.51
C ASN A 229 4.77 39.16 42.62
N GLY A 230 5.86 38.57 42.20
CA GLY A 230 7.12 38.27 42.88
C GLY A 230 7.03 36.92 43.59
N TYR A 231 7.19 35.79 42.93
CA TYR A 231 7.73 34.58 43.51
C TYR A 231 8.50 33.83 42.45
N GLY A 232 9.83 33.85 42.55
CA GLY A 232 10.75 32.99 41.88
C GLY A 232 10.79 31.61 42.57
N PHE A 233 10.97 30.58 41.83
CA PHE A 233 11.55 29.33 42.33
C PHE A 233 12.60 28.82 41.31
N ASN A 234 13.80 28.98 41.71
CA ASN A 234 15.04 28.20 41.67
C ASN A 234 15.02 26.91 40.78
N ALA A 235 15.96 26.92 39.87
CA ALA A 235 16.61 25.73 39.33
C ALA A 235 17.70 25.26 40.33
N PRO A 236 18.01 23.99 40.40
CA PRO A 236 19.34 23.50 40.74
C PRO A 236 20.02 22.77 39.57
N ALA A 237 21.13 23.30 39.24
CA ALA A 237 22.49 22.84 39.10
C ALA A 237 22.74 21.38 38.65
N ALA A 238 23.70 21.37 37.69
CA ALA A 238 24.34 20.25 37.03
C ALA A 238 25.26 19.40 37.90
N ALA A 239 25.41 18.14 37.42
CA ALA A 239 26.57 17.24 37.37
C ALA A 239 26.99 16.51 38.67
N PRO A 240 27.71 15.37 38.61
CA PRO A 240 28.73 15.02 37.63
C PRO A 240 28.72 13.56 37.12
N ALA A 241 29.57 13.35 36.10
CA ALA A 241 29.93 12.08 35.49
C ALA A 241 30.58 11.10 36.48
N SER A 242 30.31 9.79 36.27
CA SER A 242 31.22 8.74 36.71
C SER A 242 31.33 7.64 35.65
N THR A 243 32.50 7.51 35.17
CA THR A 243 33.20 6.44 34.47
C THR A 243 32.87 5.06 35.04
N GLY A 244 32.64 4.11 34.14
CA GLY A 244 32.57 2.66 34.47
C GLY A 244 32.58 1.86 33.19
N ALA A 245 33.75 1.62 32.64
CA ALA A 245 34.01 0.64 31.60
C ALA A 245 33.86 -0.76 32.21
N ALA A 246 32.93 -1.54 31.69
CA ALA A 246 32.94 -2.99 31.83
C ALA A 246 32.95 -3.56 30.41
N GLY A 247 34.12 -4.03 30.00
CA GLY A 247 34.30 -4.79 28.79
C GLY A 247 33.57 -6.16 28.92
N PHE A 248 32.71 -6.46 27.97
CA PHE A 248 32.30 -7.82 27.71
C PHE A 248 33.10 -8.33 26.52
N ASP A 249 34.11 -9.15 26.88
CA ASP A 249 34.79 -10.02 25.92
C ASP A 249 33.77 -11.04 25.41
N VAL A 250 33.33 -10.90 24.16
CA VAL A 250 32.58 -11.93 23.45
C VAL A 250 33.57 -12.69 22.60
N ASP A 251 33.89 -13.89 23.07
CA ASP A 251 34.67 -14.89 22.35
C ASP A 251 33.90 -15.33 21.09
N LEU A 252 34.31 -14.83 19.93
CA LEU A 252 33.77 -15.23 18.65
C LEU A 252 34.51 -16.49 18.18
N PRO A 253 33.81 -17.57 17.82
CA PRO A 253 34.46 -18.73 17.21
C PRO A 253 35.10 -18.36 15.86
N PRO A 254 36.19 -19.03 15.45
CA PRO A 254 36.93 -18.69 14.24
C PRO A 254 36.06 -18.93 12.98
N VAL A 255 36.07 -17.91 12.11
CA VAL A 255 35.50 -17.98 10.78
C VAL A 255 36.24 -19.06 9.99
N VAL A 256 35.55 -20.15 9.67
CA VAL A 256 36.05 -21.15 8.74
C VAL A 256 35.92 -20.55 7.34
N GLU A 257 37.05 -20.24 6.72
CA GLU A 257 37.15 -19.80 5.33
C GLU A 257 36.79 -20.98 4.42
N GLU A 258 35.59 -20.96 3.88
CA GLU A 258 35.13 -21.96 2.90
C GLU A 258 35.85 -21.70 1.59
N ALA A 259 36.60 -22.72 1.12
CA ALA A 259 37.31 -22.71 -0.14
C ALA A 259 36.34 -22.49 -1.33
N PRO A 260 36.74 -21.76 -2.40
CA PRO A 260 35.85 -21.46 -3.52
C PRO A 260 35.40 -22.75 -4.21
N ALA A 261 34.09 -22.94 -4.29
CA ALA A 261 33.48 -24.03 -5.03
C ALA A 261 33.95 -24.02 -6.50
N ARG A 262 34.42 -25.17 -6.94
CA ARG A 262 34.79 -25.42 -8.34
C ARG A 262 33.57 -25.10 -9.20
N ARG A 263 33.76 -24.24 -10.19
CA ARG A 263 32.82 -24.04 -11.28
C ARG A 263 32.72 -25.33 -12.06
N ASP A 264 31.62 -26.05 -11.86
CA ASP A 264 31.28 -27.15 -12.77
C ASP A 264 31.02 -26.53 -14.13
N THR A 265 31.84 -26.93 -15.07
CA THR A 265 31.65 -26.65 -16.51
C THR A 265 30.32 -27.26 -16.91
N LEU A 266 29.39 -26.42 -17.37
CA LEU A 266 28.14 -26.85 -17.98
C LEU A 266 28.44 -27.86 -19.06
N ASP A 267 28.00 -29.09 -18.83
CA ASP A 267 28.08 -30.20 -19.81
C ASP A 267 27.06 -29.89 -20.91
N VAL A 268 27.56 -29.43 -22.06
CA VAL A 268 26.72 -29.13 -23.22
C VAL A 268 26.37 -30.44 -23.89
N PRO A 269 25.09 -30.81 -24.00
CA PRO A 269 24.68 -32.04 -24.67
C PRO A 269 25.18 -32.13 -26.10
N ASP A 270 25.58 -33.32 -26.54
CA ASP A 270 26.25 -33.60 -27.87
C ASP A 270 25.41 -33.18 -29.08
N PHE A 271 24.13 -32.89 -28.95
CA PHE A 271 23.28 -32.44 -30.07
C PHE A 271 23.40 -30.94 -30.39
N LEU A 272 24.22 -30.20 -29.61
CA LEU A 272 24.49 -28.79 -29.84
C LEU A 272 25.94 -28.48 -30.25
N LYS A 273 26.70 -29.50 -30.60
CA LYS A 273 28.04 -29.37 -31.18
C LYS A 273 28.02 -29.34 -32.70
#